data_7ef109e2033f097adeb4b2c4828580ec
#
_entry.id   7ef109e2033f097adeb4b2c4828580ec
#
_cell.length_a   1.000
_cell.length_b   1.000
_cell.length_c   1.000
_cell.angle_alpha   90.00
_cell.angle_beta   90.00
_cell.angle_gamma   90.00
#
_symmetry.space_group_name_H-M   'P 1'
#
loop_
_entity.id
_entity.type
_entity.pdbx_description
1 polymer ?
#
loop_
_entity_poly.entity_id
_entity_poly.type
_entity_poly.pdbx_seq_one_letter_code
_entity_poly.pdbx_strand_id
1 'polypeptide(L)'
;MDDPEHCAEWTFAGLAVPGGAAKQLPDACQIAVDAFGALSRHKDHARRVAARATLGVVLGLCVLLSTGCSAKKAETQGLPPVYSAPVTVAPATLATVPVQVHAIGNVEAYSTVSVKAQVAARIEKAYFTEGKDVARGDLLFTLDRAPFEVALRQAEAMLAKDQAQLENAGAESDRYKELFQEGISSKEQYDSMRTNADALAASVRADKAAIDKARIDLSYCSIQSPIDGRTGAVLVHPGNLIKDNDAALVVLNQIHPIYVTFSVPEQHLADIKRHQAEAPLKVETSAPNQEQAISTGVLSFIDNSVDSTTGTIKLKATFQNPDNRLWPGQFVNVALTLLTQANAVVVPSQAVQTGQAGQYVFVVKQDMTAELRPVLAGNSITGRTVIQKGVAAGETLITDGQMRVVPGMKVAIRKQ
;
A
#
# COMPACT_ATOMS: atom_id res chain seq x y z
N MET A 1 -10.67 31.87 -44.03
CA MET A 1 -11.69 31.28 -44.91
C MET A 1 -12.14 30.07 -44.14
N ASP A 2 -13.01 30.30 -43.41
CA ASP A 2 -14.43 30.36 -43.13
C ASP A 2 -14.87 29.24 -42.18
N ASP A 3 -15.23 29.71 -41.12
CA ASP A 3 -16.14 29.38 -40.04
C ASP A 3 -17.57 28.99 -40.56
N PRO A 4 -18.58 28.70 -39.74
CA PRO A 4 -18.74 27.95 -38.49
C PRO A 4 -20.02 27.05 -38.47
N GLU A 5 -20.36 26.56 -37.24
CA GLU A 5 -21.70 26.13 -36.79
C GLU A 5 -22.29 24.80 -37.30
N HIS A 6 -22.49 23.89 -36.35
CA HIS A 6 -23.80 23.26 -36.15
C HIS A 6 -23.94 22.69 -34.72
N CYS A 7 -24.68 23.41 -33.88
CA CYS A 7 -25.50 22.88 -32.80
C CYS A 7 -26.67 22.07 -33.40
N ALA A 8 -26.94 20.87 -32.84
CA ALA A 8 -28.26 20.22 -32.89
C ALA A 8 -28.30 19.17 -31.77
N GLU A 9 -29.00 19.49 -30.70
CA GLU A 9 -30.22 18.85 -30.22
C GLU A 9 -30.34 17.34 -30.47
N TRP A 10 -30.30 16.55 -29.42
CA TRP A 10 -30.96 15.23 -29.40
C TRP A 10 -32.04 15.22 -28.32
N THR A 11 -33.26 15.40 -28.84
CA THR A 11 -34.54 15.22 -28.19
C THR A 11 -34.83 13.74 -27.93
N PHE A 12 -35.48 13.49 -26.82
CA PHE A 12 -36.10 12.22 -26.39
C PHE A 12 -37.04 11.64 -27.47
N ALA A 13 -36.90 10.34 -27.72
CA ALA A 13 -37.98 9.50 -28.26
C ALA A 13 -37.81 8.05 -27.77
N GLY A 14 -38.61 7.58 -26.84
CA GLY A 14 -39.63 6.55 -26.99
C GLY A 14 -39.11 5.13 -27.14
N LEU A 15 -39.10 4.34 -26.03
CA LEU A 15 -39.31 2.88 -26.16
C LEU A 15 -40.30 2.44 -25.07
N ALA A 16 -41.46 1.99 -25.58
CA ALA A 16 -42.54 1.37 -24.85
C ALA A 16 -42.10 -0.03 -24.37
N VAL A 17 -42.44 -0.36 -23.13
CA VAL A 17 -42.33 -1.72 -22.55
C VAL A 17 -43.75 -2.22 -22.28
N PRO A 18 -44.16 -3.41 -22.73
CA PRO A 18 -45.43 -4.01 -22.38
C PRO A 18 -45.34 -4.86 -21.13
N GLY A 19 -46.31 -4.64 -20.27
CA GLY A 19 -47.01 -5.64 -19.48
C GLY A 19 -46.35 -6.46 -18.40
N GLY A 20 -46.78 -6.23 -17.17
CA GLY A 20 -47.10 -7.31 -16.24
C GLY A 20 -46.11 -7.63 -15.15
N ALA A 21 -46.31 -7.02 -13.96
CA ALA A 21 -46.45 -7.70 -12.68
C ALA A 21 -46.32 -6.71 -11.52
N ALA A 22 -47.44 -6.37 -10.88
CA ALA A 22 -47.50 -5.71 -9.57
C ALA A 22 -46.81 -6.60 -8.54
N LYS A 23 -45.84 -6.09 -7.80
CA LYS A 23 -45.45 -6.61 -6.51
C LYS A 23 -45.35 -5.45 -5.54
N GLN A 24 -46.20 -5.61 -4.52
CA GLN A 24 -46.47 -4.79 -3.36
C GLN A 24 -45.19 -4.28 -2.67
N LEU A 25 -45.14 -2.97 -2.42
CA LEU A 25 -44.25 -2.37 -1.41
C LEU A 25 -44.89 -2.53 0.00
N PRO A 26 -44.11 -2.76 1.04
CA PRO A 26 -44.64 -3.08 2.38
C PRO A 26 -45.19 -1.84 3.11
N ASP A 27 -46.23 -2.10 3.91
CA ASP A 27 -47.12 -1.22 4.70
C ASP A 27 -46.48 -0.32 5.78
N ALA A 28 -45.21 -0.04 5.74
CA ALA A 28 -44.52 0.75 6.79
C ALA A 28 -44.54 2.28 6.57
N CYS A 29 -44.90 2.77 5.40
CA CYS A 29 -44.89 4.22 5.10
C CYS A 29 -46.25 4.92 5.23
N GLN A 30 -47.35 4.16 5.32
CA GLN A 30 -48.70 4.73 5.40
C GLN A 30 -49.10 5.07 6.87
N ILE A 31 -48.45 4.49 7.87
CA ILE A 31 -48.75 4.69 9.30
C ILE A 31 -48.18 5.99 9.88
N ALA A 32 -47.18 6.58 9.25
CA ALA A 32 -46.51 7.80 9.75
C ALA A 32 -47.26 9.11 9.42
N VAL A 33 -48.15 9.12 8.43
CA VAL A 33 -48.84 10.34 7.99
C VAL A 33 -50.18 10.53 8.74
N ASP A 34 -50.84 9.46 9.17
CA ASP A 34 -52.11 9.56 9.92
C ASP A 34 -51.95 9.86 11.41
N ALA A 35 -50.76 9.66 11.98
CA ALA A 35 -50.48 9.97 13.41
C ALA A 35 -50.25 11.47 13.68
N PHE A 36 -49.92 12.27 12.68
CA PHE A 36 -49.65 13.71 12.84
C PHE A 36 -50.92 14.60 12.71
N GLY A 37 -52.05 14.06 12.19
CA GLY A 37 -53.29 14.77 12.03
C GLY A 37 -54.23 14.77 13.26
N ALA A 38 -53.99 13.88 14.23
CA ALA A 38 -54.92 13.69 15.40
C ALA A 38 -54.51 14.47 16.66
N LEU A 39 -53.31 15.03 16.73
CA LEU A 39 -52.81 15.71 17.95
C LEU A 39 -53.07 17.23 18.00
N SER A 40 -53.71 17.80 16.98
CA SER A 40 -53.94 19.25 16.88
C SER A 40 -55.32 19.71 17.34
N ARG A 41 -56.25 18.83 17.69
CA ARG A 41 -57.64 19.20 18.01
C ARG A 41 -58.10 19.04 19.48
N HIS A 42 -57.21 18.69 20.40
CA HIS A 42 -57.62 18.44 21.81
C HIS A 42 -57.03 19.42 22.83
N LYS A 43 -56.45 20.54 22.45
CA LYS A 43 -55.82 21.49 23.40
C LYS A 43 -56.70 22.70 23.81
N ASP A 44 -57.88 22.92 23.26
CA ASP A 44 -58.66 24.13 23.54
C ASP A 44 -59.84 23.98 24.48
N HIS A 45 -60.17 22.76 24.96
CA HIS A 45 -61.30 22.58 25.87
C HIS A 45 -60.91 22.45 27.35
N ALA A 46 -59.66 22.25 27.72
CA ALA A 46 -59.25 22.02 29.13
C ALA A 46 -58.83 23.33 29.87
N ARG A 47 -58.81 24.49 29.21
CA ARG A 47 -58.38 25.77 29.85
C ARG A 47 -59.44 26.64 30.42
N ARG A 48 -60.79 26.28 30.36
CA ARG A 48 -61.90 27.12 30.86
C ARG A 48 -62.59 26.65 32.12
N VAL A 49 -62.23 25.48 32.66
CA VAL A 49 -62.93 24.95 33.90
C VAL A 49 -62.03 25.03 35.14
N ALA A 50 -60.71 25.24 35.03
CA ALA A 50 -59.79 25.25 36.20
C ALA A 50 -59.62 26.63 36.89
N ALA A 51 -60.30 27.70 36.42
CA ALA A 51 -60.04 29.07 36.91
C ALA A 51 -61.08 29.56 37.98
N ARG A 52 -62.02 28.72 38.46
CA ARG A 52 -63.05 29.15 39.41
C ARG A 52 -63.08 28.42 40.79
N ALA A 53 -62.18 27.47 41.03
CA ALA A 53 -62.15 26.67 42.26
C ALA A 53 -60.98 26.98 43.23
N THR A 54 -60.09 27.88 42.93
CA THR A 54 -58.92 28.12 43.79
C THR A 54 -58.93 29.45 44.55
N LEU A 55 -60.00 30.24 44.50
CA LEU A 55 -60.05 31.54 45.20
C LEU A 55 -60.75 31.43 46.58
N GLY A 56 -61.28 30.26 46.98
CA GLY A 56 -62.05 30.09 48.24
C GLY A 56 -61.27 29.45 49.39
N VAL A 57 -60.07 28.90 49.17
CA VAL A 57 -59.34 28.10 50.22
C VAL A 57 -58.18 28.85 50.84
N VAL A 58 -57.69 29.94 50.23
CA VAL A 58 -56.53 30.72 50.74
C VAL A 58 -56.84 31.71 51.85
N LEU A 59 -58.15 32.06 52.10
CA LEU A 59 -58.52 33.06 53.11
C LEU A 59 -58.85 32.45 54.47
N GLY A 60 -58.84 31.13 54.66
CA GLY A 60 -59.24 30.46 55.92
C GLY A 60 -58.05 29.95 56.77
N LEU A 61 -56.79 30.05 56.33
CA LEU A 61 -55.68 29.41 57.04
C LEU A 61 -54.62 30.39 57.63
N CYS A 62 -54.91 31.67 57.68
CA CYS A 62 -54.01 32.69 58.25
C CYS A 62 -54.25 33.14 59.69
N VAL A 63 -55.21 32.50 60.49
CA VAL A 63 -55.57 33.03 61.84
C VAL A 63 -55.15 32.07 62.98
N LEU A 64 -54.59 30.95 62.77
CA LEU A 64 -54.21 30.03 63.85
C LEU A 64 -52.73 29.58 63.85
N LEU A 65 -51.79 30.49 64.01
CA LEU A 65 -50.44 30.10 64.42
C LEU A 65 -49.61 31.32 64.88
N SER A 66 -50.08 31.95 65.93
CA SER A 66 -49.27 32.89 66.70
C SER A 66 -49.25 32.39 68.16
N THR A 67 -48.31 31.48 68.47
CA THR A 67 -47.71 31.36 69.82
C THR A 67 -46.62 30.31 69.78
N GLY A 68 -45.41 30.68 70.21
CA GLY A 68 -44.35 29.74 70.49
C GLY A 68 -42.89 30.18 70.14
N CYS A 69 -42.48 31.30 70.75
CA CYS A 69 -41.00 31.55 70.90
C CYS A 69 -40.40 30.51 71.85
N SER A 70 -39.56 29.65 71.39
CA SER A 70 -38.62 28.93 72.20
C SER A 70 -37.20 29.05 71.52
N ALA A 71 -36.35 29.81 72.13
CA ALA A 71 -34.98 29.98 71.74
C ALA A 71 -34.17 28.65 71.82
N LYS A 72 -33.85 28.02 70.74
CA LYS A 72 -32.91 26.92 70.68
C LYS A 72 -31.53 27.43 70.21
N LYS A 73 -30.59 27.23 71.09
CA LYS A 73 -29.13 27.44 70.98
C LYS A 73 -28.61 27.22 69.59
N ALA A 74 -27.87 28.21 69.03
CA ALA A 74 -27.14 28.05 67.76
C ALA A 74 -26.05 26.99 67.96
N GLU A 75 -26.31 25.82 67.36
CA GLU A 75 -25.25 24.85 67.10
C GLU A 75 -24.42 25.40 65.93
N THR A 76 -23.12 25.53 66.15
CA THR A 76 -22.11 25.86 65.18
C THR A 76 -22.26 24.98 63.94
N GLN A 77 -22.75 25.54 62.84
CA GLN A 77 -22.75 24.84 61.55
C GLN A 77 -21.29 24.51 61.23
N GLY A 78 -20.96 23.21 61.37
CA GLY A 78 -19.74 22.66 60.82
C GLY A 78 -19.66 22.97 59.33
N LEU A 79 -18.52 23.39 58.89
CA LEU A 79 -18.21 23.60 57.47
C LEU A 79 -18.81 22.46 56.62
N PRO A 80 -19.46 22.73 55.50
CA PRO A 80 -20.05 21.70 54.65
C PRO A 80 -18.98 20.66 54.32
N PRO A 81 -19.33 19.37 54.30
CA PRO A 81 -18.37 18.30 53.97
C PRO A 81 -17.72 18.63 52.64
N VAL A 82 -16.40 18.74 52.66
CA VAL A 82 -15.62 18.92 51.43
C VAL A 82 -15.81 17.67 50.58
N TYR A 83 -16.74 17.74 49.64
CA TYR A 83 -16.94 16.66 48.67
C TYR A 83 -15.69 16.49 47.83
N SER A 84 -14.92 15.43 48.10
CA SER A 84 -13.81 15.03 47.25
C SER A 84 -14.30 14.01 46.23
N ALA A 85 -14.10 14.29 44.93
CA ALA A 85 -14.42 13.33 43.88
C ALA A 85 -13.39 12.21 43.86
N PRO A 86 -13.83 10.92 43.93
CA PRO A 86 -12.90 9.81 43.78
C PRO A 86 -12.43 9.70 42.32
N VAL A 87 -11.11 9.76 42.09
CA VAL A 87 -10.52 9.75 40.78
C VAL A 87 -9.35 8.77 40.69
N THR A 88 -9.08 8.23 39.51
CA THR A 88 -7.85 7.51 39.19
C THR A 88 -6.90 8.46 38.49
N VAL A 89 -5.64 8.37 38.80
CA VAL A 89 -4.60 9.27 38.27
C VAL A 89 -3.45 8.51 37.65
N ALA A 90 -2.76 9.14 36.69
CA ALA A 90 -1.50 8.68 36.15
C ALA A 90 -0.53 9.85 35.93
N PRO A 91 0.77 9.63 36.07
CA PRO A 91 1.75 10.68 35.80
C PRO A 91 1.98 10.89 34.30
N ALA A 92 2.22 12.13 33.91
CA ALA A 92 2.80 12.44 32.62
C ALA A 92 4.27 12.01 32.58
N THR A 93 4.64 11.18 31.61
CA THR A 93 6.00 10.62 31.50
C THR A 93 6.69 11.10 30.24
N LEU A 94 8.02 11.16 30.28
CA LEU A 94 8.81 11.35 29.06
C LEU A 94 8.99 10.01 28.36
N ALA A 95 8.72 9.98 27.08
CA ALA A 95 8.94 8.81 26.25
C ALA A 95 9.50 9.19 24.89
N THR A 96 10.21 8.27 24.27
CA THR A 96 10.61 8.37 22.87
C THR A 96 9.48 7.84 22.02
N VAL A 97 8.89 8.69 21.17
CA VAL A 97 7.69 8.37 20.40
C VAL A 97 7.99 8.52 18.90
N PRO A 98 7.72 7.48 18.10
CA PRO A 98 7.84 7.60 16.64
C PRO A 98 6.67 8.42 16.07
N VAL A 99 6.98 9.35 15.17
CA VAL A 99 5.99 10.04 14.34
C VAL A 99 5.77 9.20 13.09
N GLN A 100 4.60 8.59 12.97
CA GLN A 100 4.30 7.62 11.94
C GLN A 100 3.15 8.07 11.05
N VAL A 101 3.27 7.72 9.76
CA VAL A 101 2.18 7.79 8.79
C VAL A 101 1.70 6.36 8.53
N HIS A 102 0.42 6.12 8.76
CA HIS A 102 -0.21 4.81 8.54
C HIS A 102 -0.87 4.76 7.17
N ALA A 103 -0.70 3.63 6.49
CA ALA A 103 -1.30 3.37 5.18
C ALA A 103 -1.62 1.87 5.04
N ILE A 104 -2.41 1.52 4.04
CA ILE A 104 -2.58 0.14 3.60
C ILE A 104 -1.65 -0.07 2.42
N GLY A 105 -0.87 -1.14 2.45
CA GLY A 105 0.06 -1.53 1.40
C GLY A 105 -0.33 -2.84 0.74
N ASN A 106 0.14 -3.03 -0.48
CA ASN A 106 0.11 -4.28 -1.21
C ASN A 106 1.54 -4.80 -1.37
N VAL A 107 1.72 -6.08 -1.08
CA VAL A 107 3.02 -6.74 -1.23
C VAL A 107 3.22 -7.10 -2.70
N GLU A 108 4.34 -6.71 -3.29
CA GLU A 108 4.71 -6.98 -4.68
C GLU A 108 6.05 -7.73 -4.72
N ALA A 109 6.18 -8.66 -5.69
CA ALA A 109 7.48 -9.25 -5.94
C ALA A 109 8.51 -8.18 -6.32
N TYR A 110 9.77 -8.35 -5.89
CA TYR A 110 10.87 -7.44 -6.26
C TYR A 110 11.06 -7.40 -7.78
N SER A 111 10.96 -8.58 -8.42
CA SER A 111 10.98 -8.75 -9.87
C SER A 111 10.07 -9.93 -10.24
N THR A 112 9.31 -9.76 -11.32
CA THR A 112 8.49 -10.82 -11.91
C THR A 112 8.95 -11.05 -13.33
N VAL A 113 9.30 -12.28 -13.66
CA VAL A 113 9.74 -12.67 -15.01
C VAL A 113 8.85 -13.81 -15.53
N SER A 114 8.21 -13.55 -16.66
CA SER A 114 7.51 -14.57 -17.43
C SER A 114 8.51 -15.25 -18.37
N VAL A 115 8.93 -16.46 -18.03
CA VAL A 115 9.88 -17.23 -18.84
C VAL A 115 9.17 -17.75 -20.08
N LYS A 116 9.72 -17.41 -21.26
CA LYS A 116 9.18 -17.80 -22.56
C LYS A 116 10.25 -18.51 -23.39
N ALA A 117 9.82 -19.31 -24.36
CA ALA A 117 10.71 -19.87 -25.36
C ALA A 117 11.16 -18.81 -26.37
N GLN A 118 12.40 -18.91 -26.82
CA GLN A 118 12.97 -18.04 -27.85
C GLN A 118 13.06 -18.74 -29.21
N VAL A 119 12.76 -20.05 -29.25
CA VAL A 119 12.69 -20.88 -30.46
C VAL A 119 11.47 -21.77 -30.40
N ALA A 120 10.91 -22.07 -31.57
CA ALA A 120 9.79 -23.00 -31.71
C ALA A 120 10.28 -24.44 -31.62
N ALA A 121 9.83 -25.17 -30.58
CA ALA A 121 10.21 -26.57 -30.37
C ALA A 121 9.23 -27.28 -29.45
N ARG A 122 9.35 -28.62 -29.34
CA ARG A 122 8.62 -29.41 -28.33
C ARG A 122 9.36 -29.35 -27.00
N ILE A 123 8.60 -29.16 -25.90
CA ILE A 123 9.15 -29.29 -24.56
C ILE A 123 9.45 -30.75 -24.29
N GLU A 124 10.70 -31.07 -23.99
CA GLU A 124 11.16 -32.42 -23.66
C GLU A 124 10.94 -32.70 -22.18
N LYS A 125 11.42 -31.79 -21.30
CA LYS A 125 11.38 -32.01 -19.86
C LYS A 125 11.39 -30.67 -19.10
N ALA A 126 10.73 -30.68 -17.92
CA ALA A 126 10.84 -29.64 -16.89
C ALA A 126 11.70 -30.20 -15.72
N TYR A 127 12.59 -29.35 -15.17
CA TYR A 127 13.60 -29.76 -14.17
C TYR A 127 13.35 -29.15 -12.78
N PHE A 128 12.34 -28.35 -12.62
CA PHE A 128 11.99 -27.73 -11.34
C PHE A 128 10.68 -28.29 -10.78
N THR A 129 10.44 -28.05 -9.50
CA THR A 129 9.16 -28.32 -8.84
C THR A 129 8.42 -27.00 -8.65
N GLU A 130 7.12 -26.96 -8.96
CA GLU A 130 6.26 -25.81 -8.77
C GLU A 130 6.29 -25.30 -7.32
N GLY A 131 6.32 -23.99 -7.15
CA GLY A 131 6.34 -23.35 -5.83
C GLY A 131 7.67 -23.45 -5.08
N LYS A 132 8.74 -23.95 -5.70
CA LYS A 132 10.08 -24.02 -5.10
C LYS A 132 10.95 -22.87 -5.56
N ASP A 133 11.96 -22.57 -4.76
CA ASP A 133 12.95 -21.54 -5.09
C ASP A 133 13.95 -22.10 -6.09
N VAL A 134 14.35 -21.28 -7.04
CA VAL A 134 15.38 -21.56 -8.06
C VAL A 134 16.39 -20.42 -8.06
N ALA A 135 17.65 -20.76 -8.34
CA ALA A 135 18.70 -19.78 -8.50
C ALA A 135 18.81 -19.34 -9.97
N ARG A 136 19.37 -18.14 -10.18
CA ARG A 136 19.72 -17.68 -11.51
C ARG A 136 20.69 -18.65 -12.19
N GLY A 137 20.34 -19.07 -13.42
CA GLY A 137 21.11 -20.06 -14.18
C GLY A 137 20.64 -21.50 -14.01
N ASP A 138 19.74 -21.80 -13.06
CA ASP A 138 19.16 -23.12 -12.91
C ASP A 138 18.38 -23.51 -14.18
N LEU A 139 18.53 -24.75 -14.63
CA LEU A 139 17.84 -25.28 -15.78
C LEU A 139 16.36 -25.51 -15.45
N LEU A 140 15.48 -24.84 -16.18
CA LEU A 140 14.04 -24.94 -15.99
C LEU A 140 13.40 -25.93 -16.97
N PHE A 141 13.73 -25.80 -18.26
CA PHE A 141 13.19 -26.66 -19.32
C PHE A 141 14.25 -27.02 -20.32
N THR A 142 14.11 -28.22 -20.90
CA THR A 142 14.78 -28.59 -22.16
C THR A 142 13.76 -28.73 -23.26
N LEU A 143 14.15 -28.24 -24.43
CA LEU A 143 13.40 -28.38 -25.66
C LEU A 143 14.07 -29.44 -26.54
N ASP A 144 13.34 -29.99 -27.50
CA ASP A 144 13.87 -30.93 -28.51
C ASP A 144 15.01 -30.26 -29.31
N ARG A 145 16.22 -30.74 -29.09
CA ARG A 145 17.46 -30.19 -29.67
C ARG A 145 17.75 -30.74 -31.06
N ALA A 146 17.18 -31.94 -31.40
CA ALA A 146 17.58 -32.65 -32.59
C ALA A 146 17.49 -31.82 -33.90
N PRO A 147 16.44 -31.01 -34.16
CA PRO A 147 16.37 -30.16 -35.36
C PRO A 147 17.50 -29.11 -35.41
N PHE A 148 17.84 -28.51 -34.26
CA PHE A 148 18.85 -27.46 -34.16
C PHE A 148 20.29 -28.02 -34.28
N GLU A 149 20.52 -29.22 -33.75
CA GLU A 149 21.79 -29.93 -33.92
C GLU A 149 22.04 -30.31 -35.39
N VAL A 150 20.96 -30.73 -36.11
CA VAL A 150 21.05 -30.98 -37.54
C VAL A 150 21.38 -29.68 -38.33
N ALA A 151 20.68 -28.58 -38.00
CA ALA A 151 20.95 -27.29 -38.64
C ALA A 151 22.40 -26.80 -38.40
N LEU A 152 22.92 -26.99 -37.18
CA LEU A 152 24.30 -26.67 -36.88
C LEU A 152 25.27 -27.49 -37.73
N ARG A 153 25.09 -28.82 -37.76
CA ARG A 153 25.93 -29.69 -38.59
C ARG A 153 25.89 -29.32 -40.10
N GLN A 154 24.70 -28.94 -40.59
CA GLN A 154 24.53 -28.47 -41.95
C GLN A 154 25.34 -27.20 -42.25
N ALA A 155 25.29 -26.20 -41.34
CA ALA A 155 26.06 -24.96 -41.46
C ALA A 155 27.58 -25.24 -41.37
N GLU A 156 28.01 -26.15 -40.51
CA GLU A 156 29.41 -26.57 -40.39
C GLU A 156 29.93 -27.26 -41.67
N ALA A 157 29.10 -28.10 -42.29
CA ALA A 157 29.44 -28.77 -43.57
C ALA A 157 29.52 -27.75 -44.72
N MET A 158 28.65 -26.71 -44.72
CA MET A 158 28.71 -25.65 -45.72
C MET A 158 30.01 -24.84 -45.61
N LEU A 159 30.35 -24.44 -44.36
CA LEU A 159 31.65 -23.78 -44.11
C LEU A 159 32.85 -24.61 -44.59
N ALA A 160 32.86 -25.92 -44.27
CA ALA A 160 33.97 -26.80 -44.69
C ALA A 160 34.12 -26.86 -46.20
N LYS A 161 32.99 -26.93 -46.94
CA LYS A 161 32.97 -26.90 -48.39
C LYS A 161 33.55 -25.59 -48.97
N ASP A 162 33.02 -24.45 -48.47
CA ASP A 162 33.40 -23.13 -49.01
C ASP A 162 34.82 -22.75 -48.57
N GLN A 163 35.28 -23.26 -47.42
CA GLN A 163 36.66 -23.09 -46.97
C GLN A 163 37.65 -23.82 -47.86
N ALA A 164 37.33 -25.04 -48.31
CA ALA A 164 38.15 -25.78 -49.28
C ALA A 164 38.18 -25.08 -50.64
N GLN A 165 37.07 -24.48 -51.07
CA GLN A 165 37.03 -23.69 -52.32
C GLN A 165 37.90 -22.42 -52.23
N LEU A 166 37.81 -21.71 -51.06
CA LEU A 166 38.64 -20.52 -50.80
C LEU A 166 40.13 -20.87 -50.81
N GLU A 167 40.52 -21.98 -50.16
CA GLU A 167 41.90 -22.43 -50.13
C GLU A 167 42.44 -22.67 -51.55
N ASN A 168 41.65 -23.35 -52.40
CA ASN A 168 42.01 -23.57 -53.80
C ASN A 168 42.08 -22.26 -54.60
N ALA A 169 41.07 -21.38 -54.48
CA ALA A 169 41.07 -20.08 -55.17
C ALA A 169 42.21 -19.15 -54.70
N GLY A 170 42.52 -19.19 -53.39
CA GLY A 170 43.65 -18.48 -52.82
C GLY A 170 44.95 -18.91 -53.40
N ALA A 171 45.24 -20.21 -53.48
CA ALA A 171 46.47 -20.77 -54.10
C ALA A 171 46.52 -20.43 -55.57
N GLU A 172 45.42 -20.40 -56.32
CA GLU A 172 45.31 -19.98 -57.67
C GLU A 172 45.61 -18.49 -57.85
N SER A 173 45.05 -17.64 -57.05
CA SER A 173 45.27 -16.19 -56.99
C SER A 173 46.74 -15.88 -56.73
N ASP A 174 47.40 -16.57 -55.78
CA ASP A 174 48.83 -16.39 -55.46
C ASP A 174 49.69 -16.82 -56.60
N ARG A 175 49.38 -17.93 -57.29
CA ARG A 175 50.11 -18.38 -58.51
C ARG A 175 49.99 -17.36 -59.63
N TYR A 176 48.78 -16.83 -59.91
CA TYR A 176 48.63 -15.80 -60.96
C TYR A 176 49.26 -14.49 -60.58
N LYS A 177 49.43 -14.14 -59.34
CA LYS A 177 50.21 -12.99 -58.85
C LYS A 177 51.69 -13.09 -59.19
N GLU A 178 52.29 -14.28 -58.97
CA GLU A 178 53.63 -14.54 -59.30
C GLU A 178 53.88 -14.47 -60.83
N LEU A 179 52.97 -15.13 -61.61
CA LEU A 179 53.09 -15.08 -63.12
C LEU A 179 52.88 -13.67 -63.64
N PHE A 180 52.06 -12.83 -63.02
CA PHE A 180 51.94 -11.43 -63.41
C PHE A 180 53.16 -10.61 -63.05
N GLN A 181 53.79 -10.87 -61.91
CA GLN A 181 55.13 -10.23 -61.61
C GLN A 181 56.25 -10.58 -62.54
N GLU A 182 56.24 -11.82 -63.09
CA GLU A 182 57.18 -12.31 -64.10
C GLU A 182 56.82 -11.85 -65.52
N GLY A 183 55.67 -11.14 -65.69
CA GLY A 183 55.23 -10.67 -67.00
C GLY A 183 54.63 -11.74 -67.92
N ILE A 184 54.32 -12.94 -67.40
CA ILE A 184 53.77 -14.08 -68.12
C ILE A 184 52.19 -14.01 -68.18
N SER A 185 51.54 -13.49 -67.18
CA SER A 185 50.05 -13.34 -67.11
C SER A 185 49.66 -11.88 -67.32
N SER A 186 48.41 -11.67 -67.82
CA SER A 186 47.82 -10.34 -67.90
C SER A 186 47.32 -9.88 -66.52
N LYS A 187 47.27 -8.54 -66.32
CA LYS A 187 46.68 -7.96 -65.11
C LYS A 187 45.19 -8.37 -64.92
N GLU A 188 44.46 -8.46 -66.01
CA GLU A 188 43.02 -8.84 -65.99
C GLU A 188 42.80 -10.26 -65.44
N GLN A 189 43.68 -11.20 -65.83
CA GLN A 189 43.65 -12.59 -65.32
C GLN A 189 43.97 -12.63 -63.83
N TYR A 190 44.98 -11.91 -63.35
CA TYR A 190 45.27 -11.84 -61.90
C TYR A 190 44.12 -11.21 -61.11
N ASP A 191 43.59 -10.06 -61.59
CA ASP A 191 42.51 -9.36 -60.92
C ASP A 191 41.25 -10.26 -60.87
N SER A 192 40.95 -11.06 -61.89
CA SER A 192 39.86 -12.04 -61.91
C SER A 192 40.03 -13.12 -60.83
N MET A 193 41.21 -13.75 -60.71
CA MET A 193 41.47 -14.80 -59.72
C MET A 193 41.44 -14.24 -58.30
N ARG A 194 41.97 -13.06 -58.09
CA ARG A 194 41.93 -12.38 -56.82
C ARG A 194 40.49 -12.07 -56.41
N THR A 195 39.70 -11.50 -57.33
CA THR A 195 38.28 -11.19 -57.06
C THR A 195 37.46 -12.44 -56.71
N ASN A 196 37.77 -13.59 -57.40
CA ASN A 196 37.14 -14.85 -57.04
C ASN A 196 37.52 -15.33 -55.64
N ALA A 197 38.80 -15.25 -55.28
CA ALA A 197 39.24 -15.58 -53.90
C ALA A 197 38.60 -14.65 -52.86
N ASP A 198 38.52 -13.33 -53.12
CA ASP A 198 37.86 -12.35 -52.23
C ASP A 198 36.37 -12.64 -52.06
N ALA A 199 35.68 -13.07 -53.16
CA ALA A 199 34.29 -13.45 -53.13
C ALA A 199 34.07 -14.72 -52.26
N LEU A 200 34.92 -15.74 -52.41
CA LEU A 200 34.86 -16.94 -51.58
C LEU A 200 35.20 -16.67 -50.11
N ALA A 201 36.14 -15.74 -49.85
CA ALA A 201 36.43 -15.28 -48.51
C ALA A 201 35.22 -14.58 -47.88
N ALA A 202 34.41 -13.86 -48.65
CA ALA A 202 33.15 -13.30 -48.18
C ALA A 202 32.09 -14.40 -47.85
N SER A 203 32.01 -15.44 -48.70
CA SER A 203 31.13 -16.61 -48.44
C SER A 203 31.50 -17.31 -47.15
N VAL A 204 32.78 -17.58 -46.90
CA VAL A 204 33.29 -18.19 -45.66
C VAL A 204 32.92 -17.33 -44.43
N ARG A 205 32.94 -15.99 -44.52
CA ARG A 205 32.49 -15.13 -43.44
C ARG A 205 30.99 -15.25 -43.19
N ALA A 206 30.19 -15.38 -44.26
CA ALA A 206 28.73 -15.58 -44.15
C ALA A 206 28.43 -16.95 -43.51
N ASP A 207 29.14 -18.02 -43.89
CA ASP A 207 28.95 -19.34 -43.28
C ASP A 207 29.30 -19.37 -41.80
N LYS A 208 30.37 -18.67 -41.39
CA LYS A 208 30.72 -18.51 -39.96
C LYS A 208 29.56 -17.86 -39.18
N ALA A 209 28.97 -16.81 -39.76
CA ALA A 209 27.83 -16.15 -39.15
C ALA A 209 26.58 -17.07 -39.07
N ALA A 210 26.39 -17.95 -40.09
CA ALA A 210 25.33 -18.97 -40.08
C ALA A 210 25.54 -20.03 -38.98
N ILE A 211 26.79 -20.45 -38.75
CA ILE A 211 27.15 -21.34 -37.64
C ILE A 211 26.86 -20.68 -36.28
N ASP A 212 27.26 -19.41 -36.10
CA ASP A 212 27.04 -18.69 -34.88
C ASP A 212 25.53 -18.58 -34.58
N LYS A 213 24.72 -18.26 -35.61
CA LYS A 213 23.26 -18.27 -35.49
C LYS A 213 22.74 -19.65 -35.07
N ALA A 214 23.15 -20.73 -35.71
CA ALA A 214 22.69 -22.09 -35.38
C ALA A 214 23.09 -22.48 -33.94
N ARG A 215 24.26 -22.06 -33.45
CA ARG A 215 24.68 -22.26 -32.04
C ARG A 215 23.83 -21.50 -31.05
N ILE A 216 23.46 -20.25 -31.36
CA ILE A 216 22.55 -19.44 -30.54
C ILE A 216 21.19 -20.11 -30.48
N ASP A 217 20.62 -20.51 -31.61
CA ASP A 217 19.32 -21.19 -31.67
C ASP A 217 19.34 -22.51 -30.85
N LEU A 218 20.43 -23.27 -30.92
CA LEU A 218 20.64 -24.49 -30.12
C LEU A 218 20.75 -24.17 -28.61
N SER A 219 21.40 -23.06 -28.26
CA SER A 219 21.49 -22.65 -26.84
C SER A 219 20.14 -22.32 -26.23
N TYR A 220 19.20 -21.79 -27.01
CA TYR A 220 17.83 -21.48 -26.59
C TYR A 220 16.99 -22.73 -26.31
N CYS A 221 17.45 -23.91 -26.72
CA CYS A 221 16.81 -25.18 -26.32
C CYS A 221 16.98 -25.51 -24.83
N SER A 222 17.88 -24.85 -24.13
CA SER A 222 18.10 -25.00 -22.70
C SER A 222 17.65 -23.73 -21.98
N ILE A 223 16.43 -23.75 -21.45
CA ILE A 223 15.82 -22.58 -20.83
C ILE A 223 16.21 -22.55 -19.35
N GLN A 224 16.95 -21.51 -18.97
CA GLN A 224 17.45 -21.30 -17.62
C GLN A 224 16.71 -20.14 -16.92
N SER A 225 16.77 -20.13 -15.59
CA SER A 225 16.22 -19.03 -14.79
C SER A 225 17.06 -17.75 -14.99
N PRO A 226 16.43 -16.61 -15.37
CA PRO A 226 17.13 -15.34 -15.50
C PRO A 226 17.36 -14.64 -14.16
N ILE A 227 16.63 -15.03 -13.09
CA ILE A 227 16.67 -14.43 -11.76
C ILE A 227 16.66 -15.50 -10.68
N ASP A 228 17.07 -15.12 -9.47
CA ASP A 228 16.77 -15.88 -8.26
C ASP A 228 15.30 -15.64 -7.90
N GLY A 229 14.53 -16.67 -7.62
CA GLY A 229 13.13 -16.49 -7.29
C GLY A 229 12.37 -17.79 -7.11
N ARG A 230 11.09 -17.65 -6.84
CA ARG A 230 10.16 -18.78 -6.66
C ARG A 230 9.37 -19.03 -7.94
N THR A 231 9.31 -20.29 -8.31
CA THR A 231 8.56 -20.74 -9.48
C THR A 231 7.05 -20.71 -9.21
N GLY A 232 6.28 -20.24 -10.20
CA GLY A 232 4.84 -20.45 -10.25
C GLY A 232 4.49 -21.86 -10.76
N ALA A 233 3.23 -22.04 -11.18
CA ALA A 233 2.77 -23.26 -11.83
C ALA A 233 3.39 -23.41 -13.23
N VAL A 234 3.57 -24.66 -13.68
CA VAL A 234 3.93 -25.00 -15.06
C VAL A 234 2.74 -24.71 -15.96
N LEU A 235 2.85 -23.71 -16.82
CA LEU A 235 1.76 -23.29 -17.70
C LEU A 235 1.68 -24.13 -18.98
N VAL A 236 2.81 -24.69 -19.43
CA VAL A 236 2.89 -25.57 -20.59
C VAL A 236 3.70 -26.82 -20.23
N HIS A 237 3.06 -27.98 -20.33
CA HIS A 237 3.65 -29.25 -19.91
C HIS A 237 4.57 -29.89 -20.98
N PRO A 238 5.53 -30.76 -20.56
CA PRO A 238 6.32 -31.55 -21.47
C PRO A 238 5.47 -32.33 -22.50
N GLY A 239 6.00 -32.44 -23.72
CA GLY A 239 5.29 -33.05 -24.85
C GLY A 239 4.55 -32.06 -25.75
N ASN A 240 4.24 -30.84 -25.26
CA ASN A 240 3.61 -29.81 -26.07
C ASN A 240 4.59 -29.12 -27.00
N LEU A 241 4.12 -28.74 -28.19
CA LEU A 241 4.83 -27.89 -29.13
C LEU A 241 4.60 -26.42 -28.75
N ILE A 242 5.64 -25.64 -28.60
CA ILE A 242 5.60 -24.21 -28.34
C ILE A 242 6.15 -23.40 -29.50
N LYS A 243 5.68 -22.16 -29.63
CA LYS A 243 6.20 -21.19 -30.58
C LYS A 243 7.13 -20.22 -29.86
N ASP A 244 7.97 -19.54 -30.62
CA ASP A 244 8.84 -18.49 -30.11
C ASP A 244 7.98 -17.32 -29.57
N ASN A 245 8.37 -16.83 -28.41
CA ASN A 245 7.78 -15.69 -27.70
C ASN A 245 6.25 -15.72 -27.53
N ASP A 246 5.61 -16.88 -27.61
CA ASP A 246 4.16 -17.06 -27.44
C ASP A 246 3.78 -17.10 -25.94
N ALA A 247 3.32 -18.21 -25.43
CA ALA A 247 2.88 -18.37 -24.06
C ALA A 247 4.05 -18.40 -23.07
N ALA A 248 3.84 -17.88 -21.87
CA ALA A 248 4.76 -18.10 -20.77
C ALA A 248 4.76 -19.58 -20.38
N LEU A 249 5.93 -20.14 -20.12
CA LEU A 249 6.12 -21.52 -19.66
C LEU A 249 5.97 -21.61 -18.14
N VAL A 250 6.54 -20.63 -17.44
CA VAL A 250 6.46 -20.45 -15.99
C VAL A 250 6.66 -18.97 -15.67
N VAL A 251 6.05 -18.52 -14.59
CA VAL A 251 6.29 -17.19 -14.02
C VAL A 251 7.19 -17.34 -12.80
N LEU A 252 8.24 -16.55 -12.75
CA LEU A 252 9.18 -16.49 -11.62
C LEU A 252 8.95 -15.18 -10.86
N ASN A 253 8.79 -15.27 -9.54
CA ASN A 253 8.69 -14.13 -8.66
C ASN A 253 9.87 -14.09 -7.71
N GLN A 254 10.64 -13.02 -7.75
CA GLN A 254 11.67 -12.75 -6.75
C GLN A 254 10.99 -12.23 -5.48
N ILE A 255 11.08 -13.01 -4.40
CA ILE A 255 10.47 -12.70 -3.10
C ILE A 255 11.51 -12.38 -2.02
N HIS A 256 12.80 -12.45 -2.35
CA HIS A 256 13.95 -12.07 -1.53
C HIS A 256 14.91 -11.18 -2.33
N PRO A 257 14.91 -9.86 -2.08
CA PRO A 257 13.99 -9.08 -1.26
C PRO A 257 12.58 -9.01 -1.87
N ILE A 258 11.64 -8.32 -1.17
CA ILE A 258 10.27 -8.10 -1.62
C ILE A 258 9.88 -6.63 -1.44
N TYR A 259 8.95 -6.13 -2.22
CA TYR A 259 8.42 -4.78 -2.10
C TYR A 259 7.07 -4.77 -1.37
N VAL A 260 6.84 -3.67 -0.65
CA VAL A 260 5.51 -3.25 -0.23
C VAL A 260 5.23 -1.89 -0.83
N THR A 261 4.22 -1.81 -1.66
CA THR A 261 3.76 -0.59 -2.31
C THR A 261 2.57 -0.05 -1.52
N PHE A 262 2.59 1.23 -1.15
CA PHE A 262 1.53 1.89 -0.41
C PHE A 262 1.39 3.35 -0.82
N SER A 263 0.22 3.94 -0.59
CA SER A 263 -0.06 5.32 -0.94
C SER A 263 -0.30 6.15 0.32
N VAL A 264 0.27 7.35 0.35
CA VAL A 264 0.08 8.31 1.45
C VAL A 264 -0.44 9.64 0.90
N PRO A 265 -1.23 10.42 1.67
CA PRO A 265 -1.67 11.74 1.26
C PRO A 265 -0.50 12.68 0.93
N GLU A 266 -0.65 13.49 -0.12
CA GLU A 266 0.42 14.38 -0.62
C GLU A 266 0.90 15.41 0.42
N GLN A 267 0.07 15.75 1.40
CA GLN A 267 0.42 16.65 2.51
C GLN A 267 1.66 16.17 3.28
N HIS A 268 1.96 14.86 3.30
CA HIS A 268 3.14 14.31 3.97
C HIS A 268 4.40 14.29 3.09
N LEU A 269 4.27 14.61 1.78
CA LEU A 269 5.37 14.47 0.82
C LEU A 269 6.59 15.32 1.19
N ALA A 270 6.35 16.57 1.62
CA ALA A 270 7.43 17.49 1.97
C ALA A 270 8.24 16.97 3.17
N ASP A 271 7.54 16.45 4.20
CA ASP A 271 8.18 15.87 5.38
C ASP A 271 8.91 14.56 5.06
N ILE A 272 8.30 13.69 4.26
CA ILE A 272 8.92 12.45 3.79
C ILE A 272 10.23 12.74 3.05
N LYS A 273 10.22 13.68 2.08
CA LYS A 273 11.42 14.04 1.32
C LYS A 273 12.51 14.63 2.21
N ARG A 274 12.13 15.49 3.15
CA ARG A 274 13.08 16.11 4.09
C ARG A 274 13.78 15.05 4.94
N HIS A 275 13.02 14.17 5.59
CA HIS A 275 13.61 13.16 6.48
C HIS A 275 14.29 12.04 5.72
N GLN A 276 13.83 11.67 4.51
CA GLN A 276 14.51 10.70 3.64
C GLN A 276 15.90 11.21 3.20
N ALA A 277 16.09 12.52 3.06
CA ALA A 277 17.39 13.10 2.73
C ALA A 277 18.38 13.02 3.92
N GLU A 278 17.89 12.99 5.15
CA GLU A 278 18.70 12.89 6.36
C GLU A 278 19.10 11.44 6.67
N ALA A 279 18.14 10.50 6.55
CA ALA A 279 18.37 9.07 6.80
C ALA A 279 17.29 8.21 6.10
N PRO A 280 17.61 6.94 5.78
CA PRO A 280 16.61 5.99 5.26
C PRO A 280 15.45 5.82 6.25
N LEU A 281 14.21 6.06 5.76
CA LEU A 281 13.02 5.97 6.59
C LEU A 281 12.64 4.51 6.84
N LYS A 282 12.40 4.18 8.10
CA LYS A 282 11.97 2.85 8.55
C LYS A 282 10.50 2.65 8.23
N VAL A 283 10.19 1.49 7.66
CA VAL A 283 8.82 1.06 7.35
C VAL A 283 8.55 -0.26 8.07
N GLU A 284 7.48 -0.31 8.83
CA GLU A 284 7.02 -1.52 9.51
C GLU A 284 5.72 -1.99 8.87
N THR A 285 5.57 -3.32 8.76
CA THR A 285 4.33 -3.93 8.25
C THR A 285 3.72 -4.84 9.30
N SER A 286 2.39 -4.83 9.39
CA SER A 286 1.62 -5.74 10.23
C SER A 286 0.47 -6.38 9.43
N ALA A 287 -0.04 -7.52 9.91
CA ALA A 287 -1.23 -8.11 9.32
C ALA A 287 -2.46 -7.22 9.60
N PRO A 288 -3.50 -7.24 8.76
CA PRO A 288 -4.69 -6.40 8.94
C PRO A 288 -5.37 -6.51 10.30
N ASN A 289 -5.22 -7.66 10.98
CA ASN A 289 -5.84 -7.94 12.29
C ASN A 289 -4.84 -8.05 13.43
N GLN A 290 -3.58 -7.63 13.24
CA GLN A 290 -2.53 -7.70 14.24
C GLN A 290 -1.82 -6.36 14.34
N GLU A 291 -1.65 -5.85 15.56
CA GLU A 291 -0.87 -4.64 15.82
C GLU A 291 0.64 -4.91 15.80
N GLN A 292 1.04 -6.16 15.96
CA GLN A 292 2.44 -6.55 16.02
C GLN A 292 3.08 -6.51 14.62
N ALA A 293 4.21 -5.84 14.50
CA ALA A 293 4.95 -5.78 13.24
C ALA A 293 5.40 -7.19 12.81
N ILE A 294 5.07 -7.56 11.56
CA ILE A 294 5.48 -8.83 10.95
C ILE A 294 6.91 -8.70 10.41
N SER A 295 7.21 -7.56 9.80
CA SER A 295 8.49 -7.32 9.14
C SER A 295 8.85 -5.83 9.17
N THR A 296 10.15 -5.56 9.09
CA THR A 296 10.71 -4.21 9.01
C THR A 296 11.48 -4.06 7.70
N GLY A 297 11.26 -2.95 7.03
CA GLY A 297 11.93 -2.60 5.79
C GLY A 297 12.34 -1.13 5.77
N VAL A 298 12.78 -0.67 4.61
CA VAL A 298 13.27 0.69 4.40
C VAL A 298 12.56 1.27 3.17
N LEU A 299 12.16 2.55 3.26
CA LEU A 299 11.60 3.27 2.12
C LEU A 299 12.68 3.39 1.03
N SER A 300 12.42 2.80 -0.13
CA SER A 300 13.37 2.73 -1.25
C SER A 300 12.94 3.56 -2.46
N PHE A 301 11.66 3.90 -2.57
CA PHE A 301 11.16 4.63 -3.72
C PHE A 301 10.02 5.57 -3.34
N ILE A 302 10.06 6.76 -3.91
CA ILE A 302 8.99 7.77 -3.88
C ILE A 302 8.63 8.04 -5.33
N ASP A 303 7.36 7.93 -5.68
CA ASP A 303 6.92 8.17 -7.06
C ASP A 303 7.23 9.61 -7.49
N ASN A 304 7.40 9.80 -8.78
CA ASN A 304 7.70 11.12 -9.38
C ASN A 304 6.44 11.98 -9.61
N SER A 305 5.26 11.40 -9.44
CA SER A 305 3.96 12.06 -9.62
C SER A 305 2.99 11.75 -8.49
N VAL A 306 2.15 12.71 -8.17
CA VAL A 306 1.00 12.55 -7.30
C VAL A 306 -0.20 12.14 -8.15
N ASP A 307 -0.95 11.15 -7.70
CA ASP A 307 -2.23 10.80 -8.31
C ASP A 307 -3.26 11.88 -8.00
N SER A 308 -3.60 12.67 -9.01
CA SER A 308 -4.52 13.80 -8.90
C SER A 308 -5.97 13.40 -8.60
N THR A 309 -6.33 12.13 -8.81
CA THR A 309 -7.69 11.63 -8.54
C THR A 309 -7.90 11.33 -7.06
N THR A 310 -6.85 10.91 -6.38
CA THR A 310 -6.88 10.51 -4.97
C THR A 310 -6.12 11.48 -4.05
N GLY A 311 -5.32 12.41 -4.60
CA GLY A 311 -4.45 13.30 -3.82
C GLY A 311 -3.36 12.54 -3.05
N THR A 312 -2.92 11.38 -3.55
CA THR A 312 -1.93 10.54 -2.87
C THR A 312 -0.67 10.35 -3.69
N ILE A 313 0.44 10.10 -3.00
CA ILE A 313 1.70 9.70 -3.62
C ILE A 313 2.01 8.25 -3.31
N LYS A 314 2.44 7.51 -4.33
CA LYS A 314 2.83 6.12 -4.21
C LYS A 314 4.27 6.00 -3.71
N LEU A 315 4.46 5.12 -2.75
CA LEU A 315 5.75 4.81 -2.13
C LEU A 315 6.01 3.31 -2.22
N LYS A 316 7.29 2.91 -2.28
CA LYS A 316 7.69 1.51 -2.14
C LYS A 316 8.74 1.37 -1.06
N ALA A 317 8.58 0.38 -0.22
CA ALA A 317 9.57 -0.02 0.76
C ALA A 317 10.10 -1.42 0.44
N THR A 318 11.39 -1.62 0.68
CA THR A 318 12.08 -2.89 0.45
C THR A 318 12.21 -3.65 1.77
N PHE A 319 11.82 -4.91 1.76
CA PHE A 319 11.90 -5.84 2.87
C PHE A 319 12.76 -7.05 2.48
N GLN A 320 13.61 -7.55 3.37
CA GLN A 320 14.47 -8.72 3.08
C GLN A 320 13.69 -10.03 3.01
N ASN A 321 12.63 -10.15 3.81
CA ASN A 321 11.67 -11.27 3.83
C ASN A 321 12.28 -12.68 4.03
N PRO A 322 13.25 -12.90 4.93
CA PRO A 322 13.93 -14.19 5.05
C PRO A 322 13.00 -15.34 5.46
N ASP A 323 11.94 -15.01 6.19
CA ASP A 323 10.98 -15.98 6.75
C ASP A 323 9.77 -16.22 5.84
N ASN A 324 9.74 -15.65 4.63
CA ASN A 324 8.60 -15.72 3.69
C ASN A 324 7.25 -15.27 4.30
N ARG A 325 7.28 -14.35 5.27
CA ARG A 325 6.05 -13.84 5.91
C ARG A 325 5.27 -12.88 5.02
N LEU A 326 5.96 -12.19 4.12
CA LEU A 326 5.35 -11.35 3.11
C LEU A 326 5.20 -12.14 1.81
N TRP A 327 4.00 -12.14 1.25
CA TRP A 327 3.68 -12.87 0.04
C TRP A 327 3.12 -11.94 -1.03
N PRO A 328 3.56 -12.02 -2.29
CA PRO A 328 3.04 -11.17 -3.37
C PRO A 328 1.52 -11.24 -3.47
N GLY A 329 0.87 -10.07 -3.58
CA GLY A 329 -0.58 -9.91 -3.61
C GLY A 329 -1.24 -9.77 -2.24
N GLN A 330 -0.50 -9.92 -1.14
CA GLN A 330 -1.02 -9.77 0.22
C GLN A 330 -1.22 -8.28 0.56
N PHE A 331 -2.32 -7.95 1.24
CA PHE A 331 -2.50 -6.63 1.85
C PHE A 331 -1.92 -6.62 3.27
N VAL A 332 -1.27 -5.52 3.61
CA VAL A 332 -0.63 -5.30 4.91
C VAL A 332 -0.90 -3.88 5.40
N ASN A 333 -0.98 -3.69 6.71
CA ASN A 333 -0.91 -2.37 7.30
C ASN A 333 0.55 -1.91 7.30
N VAL A 334 0.77 -0.66 6.93
CA VAL A 334 2.10 -0.05 6.84
C VAL A 334 2.18 1.12 7.81
N ALA A 335 3.24 1.17 8.59
CA ALA A 335 3.62 2.30 9.43
C ALA A 335 4.97 2.85 8.96
N LEU A 336 4.94 4.00 8.28
CA LEU A 336 6.14 4.74 7.87
C LEU A 336 6.56 5.67 8.99
N THR A 337 7.73 5.45 9.59
CA THR A 337 8.29 6.30 10.63
C THR A 337 9.08 7.44 9.98
N LEU A 338 8.59 8.68 10.13
CA LEU A 338 9.25 9.89 9.62
C LEU A 338 10.41 10.32 10.50
N LEU A 339 10.15 10.41 11.79
CA LEU A 339 11.14 10.76 12.80
C LEU A 339 10.78 10.13 14.14
N THR A 340 11.76 10.07 15.02
CA THR A 340 11.57 9.63 16.40
C THR A 340 11.77 10.82 17.32
N GLN A 341 10.68 11.28 17.96
CA GLN A 341 10.72 12.38 18.90
C GLN A 341 11.18 11.90 20.26
N ALA A 342 12.39 12.26 20.65
CA ALA A 342 12.91 11.99 21.98
C ALA A 342 12.28 12.96 23.01
N ASN A 343 12.11 12.50 24.25
CA ASN A 343 11.60 13.30 25.36
C ASN A 343 10.22 13.93 25.11
N ALA A 344 9.33 13.25 24.37
CA ALA A 344 7.95 13.68 24.23
C ALA A 344 7.19 13.44 25.55
N VAL A 345 6.40 14.43 25.99
CA VAL A 345 5.49 14.24 27.13
C VAL A 345 4.33 13.40 26.69
N VAL A 346 4.18 12.22 27.28
CA VAL A 346 3.07 11.30 26.97
C VAL A 346 2.20 11.08 28.18
N VAL A 347 0.89 11.01 27.94
CA VAL A 347 -0.14 10.77 28.94
C VAL A 347 -1.02 9.62 28.46
N PRO A 348 -1.69 8.86 29.35
CA PRO A 348 -2.72 7.90 28.95
C PRO A 348 -3.80 8.61 28.16
N SER A 349 -4.24 8.05 27.02
CA SER A 349 -5.23 8.69 26.13
C SER A 349 -6.56 8.99 26.84
N GLN A 350 -6.89 8.21 27.89
CA GLN A 350 -8.07 8.41 28.73
C GLN A 350 -8.03 9.72 29.53
N ALA A 351 -6.84 10.29 29.77
CA ALA A 351 -6.72 11.57 30.49
C ALA A 351 -7.10 12.78 29.64
N VAL A 352 -7.03 12.65 28.30
CA VAL A 352 -7.36 13.73 27.37
C VAL A 352 -8.85 13.73 27.09
N GLN A 353 -9.50 14.85 27.41
CA GLN A 353 -10.93 15.07 27.19
C GLN A 353 -11.14 16.10 26.08
N THR A 354 -12.28 15.97 25.37
CA THR A 354 -12.67 16.93 24.33
C THR A 354 -13.89 17.73 24.83
N GLY A 355 -13.75 19.04 24.85
CA GLY A 355 -14.82 19.97 25.25
C GLY A 355 -15.15 20.98 24.13
N GLN A 356 -16.04 21.92 24.41
CA GLN A 356 -16.47 22.96 23.46
C GLN A 356 -15.31 23.89 23.04
N ALA A 357 -14.37 24.13 23.96
CA ALA A 357 -13.18 24.99 23.73
C ALA A 357 -11.94 24.25 23.20
N GLY A 358 -12.06 22.94 22.89
CA GLY A 358 -10.95 22.11 22.46
C GLY A 358 -10.61 21.00 23.42
N GLN A 359 -9.38 20.44 23.28
CA GLN A 359 -8.91 19.36 24.15
C GLN A 359 -8.35 19.92 25.46
N TYR A 360 -8.62 19.21 26.56
CA TYR A 360 -8.17 19.58 27.89
C TYR A 360 -7.85 18.33 28.73
N VAL A 361 -7.13 18.55 29.81
CA VAL A 361 -6.84 17.56 30.86
C VAL A 361 -7.15 18.12 32.23
N PHE A 362 -7.39 17.26 33.22
CA PHE A 362 -7.42 17.64 34.61
C PHE A 362 -6.07 17.28 35.26
N VAL A 363 -5.37 18.30 35.76
CA VAL A 363 -4.12 18.16 36.51
C VAL A 363 -4.44 18.21 38.01
N VAL A 364 -3.90 17.26 38.78
CA VAL A 364 -4.01 17.28 40.25
C VAL A 364 -2.86 18.07 40.82
N LYS A 365 -3.17 19.17 41.52
CA LYS A 365 -2.20 20.00 42.20
C LYS A 365 -1.73 19.36 43.51
N GLN A 366 -0.68 19.93 44.12
CA GLN A 366 -0.15 19.47 45.42
C GLN A 366 -1.16 19.61 46.56
N ASP A 367 -2.11 20.55 46.46
CA ASP A 367 -3.19 20.78 47.43
C ASP A 367 -4.40 19.84 47.18
N MET A 368 -4.24 18.81 46.32
CA MET A 368 -5.29 17.86 45.94
C MET A 368 -6.48 18.50 45.23
N THR A 369 -6.31 19.63 44.59
CA THR A 369 -7.34 20.26 43.76
C THR A 369 -7.12 19.93 42.29
N ALA A 370 -8.23 19.77 41.53
CA ALA A 370 -8.21 19.55 40.09
C ALA A 370 -8.18 20.87 39.33
N GLU A 371 -7.17 21.05 38.50
CA GLU A 371 -7.07 22.16 37.56
C GLU A 371 -7.41 21.69 36.14
N LEU A 372 -8.42 22.36 35.51
CA LEU A 372 -8.66 22.15 34.10
C LEU A 372 -7.64 22.94 33.28
N ARG A 373 -6.88 22.25 32.45
CA ARG A 373 -5.84 22.85 31.60
C ARG A 373 -6.05 22.49 30.15
N PRO A 374 -6.20 23.50 29.25
CA PRO A 374 -6.25 23.25 27.82
C PRO A 374 -4.92 22.70 27.35
N VAL A 375 -4.97 21.71 26.43
CA VAL A 375 -3.80 21.05 25.91
C VAL A 375 -3.86 20.99 24.38
N LEU A 376 -2.68 20.98 23.76
CA LEU A 376 -2.52 20.62 22.36
C LEU A 376 -2.05 19.18 22.30
N ALA A 377 -2.98 18.25 22.05
CA ALA A 377 -2.65 16.86 21.89
C ALA A 377 -2.15 16.59 20.46
N GLY A 378 -1.13 15.77 20.35
CA GLY A 378 -0.59 15.21 19.12
C GLY A 378 -1.09 13.80 18.86
N ASN A 379 -0.25 12.98 18.22
CA ASN A 379 -0.57 11.61 17.86
C ASN A 379 -0.78 10.72 19.10
N SER A 380 -1.75 9.80 19.00
CA SER A 380 -1.98 8.77 20.01
C SER A 380 -1.38 7.44 19.52
N ILE A 381 -0.58 6.78 20.35
CA ILE A 381 0.12 5.52 20.04
C ILE A 381 -0.06 4.58 21.22
N THR A 382 -0.58 3.39 20.96
CA THR A 382 -0.72 2.31 21.96
C THR A 382 -1.37 2.78 23.26
N GLY A 383 -2.49 3.52 23.17
CA GLY A 383 -3.24 4.01 24.34
C GLY A 383 -2.60 5.18 25.09
N ARG A 384 -1.54 5.78 24.55
CA ARG A 384 -0.88 6.99 25.05
C ARG A 384 -0.95 8.11 24.05
N THR A 385 -1.20 9.33 24.49
CA THR A 385 -1.27 10.53 23.66
C THR A 385 -0.09 11.44 23.96
N VAL A 386 0.58 11.91 22.91
CA VAL A 386 1.65 12.91 23.02
C VAL A 386 1.01 14.28 23.29
N ILE A 387 1.50 14.99 24.28
CA ILE A 387 1.07 16.37 24.57
C ILE A 387 2.15 17.33 24.09
N GLN A 388 1.80 18.15 23.09
CA GLN A 388 2.71 19.14 22.51
C GLN A 388 2.82 20.40 23.38
N LYS A 389 1.71 20.79 24.02
CA LYS A 389 1.63 21.97 24.91
C LYS A 389 0.60 21.74 26.02
N GLY A 390 0.88 22.27 27.22
CA GLY A 390 -0.09 22.36 28.30
C GLY A 390 0.20 21.45 29.51
N VAL A 391 1.08 20.42 29.38
CA VAL A 391 1.46 19.53 30.50
C VAL A 391 2.96 19.39 30.55
N ALA A 392 3.51 19.42 31.75
CA ALA A 392 4.91 19.14 32.02
C ALA A 392 5.12 17.66 32.46
N ALA A 393 6.32 17.14 32.22
CA ALA A 393 6.67 15.81 32.70
C ALA A 393 6.63 15.73 34.24
N GLY A 394 6.07 14.65 34.76
CA GLY A 394 5.89 14.45 36.20
C GLY A 394 4.59 14.99 36.77
N GLU A 395 3.80 15.77 36.03
CA GLU A 395 2.47 16.20 36.50
C GLU A 395 1.53 15.00 36.58
N THR A 396 0.67 15.01 37.62
CA THR A 396 -0.35 13.96 37.83
C THR A 396 -1.66 14.33 37.19
N LEU A 397 -2.16 13.46 36.32
CA LEU A 397 -3.37 13.67 35.51
C LEU A 397 -4.47 12.71 35.91
N ILE A 398 -5.72 13.17 35.86
CA ILE A 398 -6.88 12.33 36.11
C ILE A 398 -7.18 11.50 34.87
N THR A 399 -7.22 10.17 35.02
CA THR A 399 -7.49 9.20 33.95
C THR A 399 -8.90 8.62 34.01
N ASP A 400 -9.54 8.61 35.20
CA ASP A 400 -10.91 8.18 35.38
C ASP A 400 -11.61 9.00 36.47
N GLY A 401 -12.95 9.14 36.39
CA GLY A 401 -13.76 9.94 37.30
C GLY A 401 -13.91 11.41 36.89
N GLN A 402 -13.40 11.82 35.71
CA GLN A 402 -13.41 13.21 35.22
C GLN A 402 -14.83 13.82 35.16
N MET A 403 -15.88 13.04 34.88
CA MET A 403 -17.26 13.51 34.78
C MET A 403 -17.82 14.07 36.11
N ARG A 404 -17.17 13.78 37.24
CA ARG A 404 -17.54 14.23 38.58
C ARG A 404 -16.64 15.38 39.09
N VAL A 405 -15.67 15.80 38.30
CA VAL A 405 -14.68 16.77 38.69
C VAL A 405 -15.02 18.14 38.07
N VAL A 406 -15.05 19.16 38.91
CA VAL A 406 -15.19 20.55 38.48
C VAL A 406 -13.84 21.29 38.75
N PRO A 407 -13.45 22.25 37.93
CA PRO A 407 -12.23 23.03 38.21
C PRO A 407 -12.21 23.60 39.64
N GLY A 408 -11.07 23.41 40.34
CA GLY A 408 -10.91 23.82 41.74
C GLY A 408 -11.47 22.87 42.80
N MET A 409 -12.11 21.76 42.43
CA MET A 409 -12.63 20.77 43.34
C MET A 409 -11.53 19.90 43.96
N LYS A 410 -11.65 19.55 45.26
CA LYS A 410 -10.74 18.56 45.88
C LYS A 410 -11.03 17.17 45.34
N VAL A 411 -9.99 16.42 45.10
CA VAL A 411 -10.05 15.03 44.60
C VAL A 411 -9.45 14.04 45.60
N ALA A 412 -10.02 12.84 45.64
CA ALA A 412 -9.49 11.72 46.41
C ALA A 412 -8.96 10.66 45.43
N ILE A 413 -7.66 10.41 45.47
CA ILE A 413 -7.01 9.44 44.59
C ILE A 413 -7.38 8.03 45.05
N ARG A 414 -8.00 7.25 44.16
CA ARG A 414 -8.17 5.81 44.35
C ARG A 414 -6.90 5.10 43.89
N LYS A 415 -6.34 4.27 44.79
CA LYS A 415 -5.31 3.29 44.35
C LYS A 415 -6.01 2.22 43.48
N GLN A 416 -5.49 1.96 42.31
CA GLN A 416 -5.86 0.80 41.47
C GLN A 416 -5.54 -0.51 42.16
#